data_933380c6a00c112c3ba5139e5115b2d4
#
_entry.id   933380c6a00c112c3ba5139e5115b2d4
#
_cell.length_a   1.000
_cell.length_b   1.000
_cell.length_c   1.000
_cell.angle_alpha   90.00
_cell.angle_beta   90.00
_cell.angle_gamma   90.00
#
_symmetry.space_group_name_H-M   'P 1'
#
loop_
_entity.id
_entity.type
_entity.pdbx_description
1 polymer ?
#
loop_
_entity_poly.entity_id
_entity_poly.type
_entity_poly.pdbx_seq_one_letter_code
_entity_poly.pdbx_strand_id
1 'polypeptide(L)'
;MERIVIYTDTLEVETIAPALGNYDILRVTSNTELARAIVERSRVIALIIEKARIEETFRRLLSSIKKSFPILRICVITDSPTGQDATDQAIIDCSIPTDRELLVAELKSFLSSIDVTDRRDHTRFDWPLQGSLSTDGKSWQTYNLWALSADGAFLESPTDAPTRGSRATLKVSFQNSRLVTECEVLDRRPPSFRLPTGFALRFTRLSEDSMGLIDRIIQDTLVQTLLEPDSKPEIPILG
;
A
#
# COMPACT_ATOMS: atom_id res chain seq x y z
N MET A 1 15.44 3.22 8.18
CA MET A 1 15.07 4.41 8.96
C MET A 1 13.57 4.58 8.80
N GLU A 2 12.86 4.92 9.85
CA GLU A 2 11.41 5.11 9.83
C GLU A 2 11.09 6.47 9.25
N ARG A 3 10.03 6.54 8.45
CA ARG A 3 9.64 7.76 7.73
C ARG A 3 8.34 8.32 8.28
N ILE A 4 8.28 9.65 8.36
CA ILE A 4 7.08 10.43 8.59
C ILE A 4 6.78 11.20 7.31
N VAL A 5 5.54 11.10 6.82
CA VAL A 5 5.05 11.90 5.70
C VAL A 5 4.27 13.08 6.26
N ILE A 6 4.58 14.28 5.77
CA ILE A 6 3.89 15.52 6.15
C ILE A 6 3.18 16.08 4.92
N TYR A 7 1.84 16.07 4.97
CA TYR A 7 1.00 16.69 3.95
C TYR A 7 0.63 18.10 4.39
N THR A 8 1.22 19.10 3.73
CA THR A 8 1.02 20.51 4.08
C THR A 8 1.38 21.43 2.94
N ASP A 9 0.62 22.51 2.79
CA ASP A 9 0.93 23.62 1.91
C ASP A 9 1.65 24.77 2.65
N THR A 10 1.40 24.92 3.95
CA THR A 10 1.72 26.12 4.73
C THR A 10 2.62 25.88 5.94
N LEU A 11 2.59 24.68 6.54
CA LEU A 11 3.39 24.40 7.73
C LEU A 11 4.89 24.47 7.44
N GLU A 12 5.57 25.33 8.13
CA GLU A 12 7.03 25.33 8.19
C GLU A 12 7.48 24.13 9.01
N VAL A 13 8.10 23.14 8.35
CA VAL A 13 8.57 21.89 8.99
C VAL A 13 9.53 22.20 10.15
N GLU A 14 10.27 23.29 10.07
CA GLU A 14 11.17 23.79 11.10
C GLU A 14 10.44 24.04 12.43
N THR A 15 9.18 24.43 12.37
CA THR A 15 8.35 24.67 13.57
C THR A 15 8.13 23.41 14.39
N ILE A 16 8.01 22.26 13.72
CA ILE A 16 7.75 20.96 14.35
C ILE A 16 9.00 20.06 14.40
N ALA A 17 10.12 20.52 13.83
CA ALA A 17 11.37 19.76 13.83
C ALA A 17 11.78 19.23 15.22
N PRO A 18 11.59 19.97 16.33
CA PRO A 18 11.91 19.46 17.66
C PRO A 18 11.10 18.22 18.07
N ALA A 19 9.92 18.01 17.48
CA ALA A 19 9.10 16.83 17.74
C ALA A 19 9.48 15.65 16.84
N LEU A 20 10.07 15.89 15.68
CA LEU A 20 10.34 14.90 14.65
C LEU A 20 11.60 14.04 14.93
N GLY A 21 12.53 14.53 15.77
CA GLY A 21 13.70 13.77 16.15
C GLY A 21 14.55 13.29 14.96
N ASN A 22 14.84 11.98 14.94
CA ASN A 22 15.70 11.36 13.92
C ASN A 22 14.93 10.63 12.81
N TYR A 23 13.65 10.92 12.64
CA TYR A 23 12.86 10.34 11.57
C TYR A 23 13.27 10.88 10.19
N ASP A 24 13.11 10.06 9.16
CA ASP A 24 13.19 10.50 7.77
C ASP A 24 11.89 11.26 7.41
N ILE A 25 12.01 12.53 7.04
CA ILE A 25 10.86 13.41 6.82
C ILE A 25 10.66 13.62 5.33
N LEU A 26 9.45 13.28 4.85
CA LEU A 26 9.03 13.56 3.49
C LEU A 26 7.85 14.53 3.48
N ARG A 27 8.05 15.72 2.93
CA ARG A 27 6.99 16.69 2.70
C ARG A 27 6.32 16.44 1.35
N VAL A 28 5.00 16.47 1.33
CA VAL A 28 4.16 16.31 0.13
C VAL A 28 3.06 17.38 0.14
N THR A 29 2.65 17.81 -1.04
CA THR A 29 1.67 18.90 -1.21
C THR A 29 0.45 18.49 -2.04
N SER A 30 0.49 17.32 -2.67
CA SER A 30 -0.59 16.81 -3.49
C SER A 30 -1.02 15.38 -3.11
N ASN A 31 -2.27 15.03 -3.44
CA ASN A 31 -2.81 13.70 -3.21
C ASN A 31 -1.98 12.61 -3.93
N THR A 32 -1.49 12.91 -5.13
CA THR A 32 -0.66 11.99 -5.91
C THR A 32 0.71 11.76 -5.25
N GLU A 33 1.35 12.83 -4.77
CA GLU A 33 2.61 12.70 -4.01
C GLU A 33 2.40 11.93 -2.72
N LEU A 34 1.31 12.20 -1.99
CA LEU A 34 0.96 11.47 -0.78
C LEU A 34 0.78 9.98 -1.07
N ALA A 35 -0.03 9.62 -2.07
CA ALA A 35 -0.25 8.23 -2.43
C ALA A 35 1.06 7.51 -2.78
N ARG A 36 1.93 8.15 -3.56
CA ARG A 36 3.27 7.62 -3.89
C ARG A 36 4.14 7.46 -2.65
N ALA A 37 4.20 8.46 -1.79
CA ALA A 37 5.00 8.42 -0.57
C ALA A 37 4.60 7.28 0.37
N ILE A 38 3.30 7.00 0.49
CA ILE A 38 2.78 5.91 1.31
C ILE A 38 3.10 4.53 0.71
N VAL A 39 3.11 4.44 -0.62
CA VAL A 39 3.35 3.18 -1.35
C VAL A 39 4.83 2.86 -1.49
N GLU A 40 5.71 3.86 -1.46
CA GLU A 40 7.16 3.64 -1.50
C GLU A 40 7.61 2.67 -0.40
N ARG A 41 8.66 1.87 -0.70
CA ARG A 41 9.21 0.83 0.21
C ARG A 41 9.68 1.32 1.58
N SER A 42 9.84 2.62 1.76
CA SER A 42 10.24 3.18 3.03
C SER A 42 9.11 3.01 4.05
N ARG A 43 9.47 2.55 5.22
CA ARG A 43 8.55 2.30 6.32
C ARG A 43 7.94 3.61 6.82
N VAL A 44 6.83 4.01 6.25
CA VAL A 44 6.04 5.15 6.73
C VAL A 44 5.28 4.70 7.97
N ILE A 45 5.56 5.34 9.11
CA ILE A 45 4.93 5.04 10.40
C ILE A 45 3.83 6.03 10.76
N ALA A 46 3.95 7.26 10.27
CA ALA A 46 2.99 8.32 10.55
C ALA A 46 2.76 9.20 9.31
N LEU A 47 1.52 9.66 9.19
CA LEU A 47 1.09 10.71 8.29
C LEU A 47 0.61 11.89 9.13
N ILE A 48 1.26 13.04 8.98
CA ILE A 48 0.89 14.30 9.62
C ILE A 48 0.25 15.18 8.54
N ILE A 49 -0.95 15.65 8.81
CA ILE A 49 -1.73 16.45 7.86
C ILE A 49 -2.01 17.81 8.50
N GLU A 50 -1.58 18.88 7.85
CA GLU A 50 -2.05 20.21 8.20
C GLU A 50 -3.08 20.65 7.18
N LYS A 51 -4.32 20.75 7.61
CA LYS A 51 -5.40 21.20 6.76
C LYS A 51 -6.55 21.78 7.59
N ALA A 52 -6.98 23.00 7.25
CA ALA A 52 -8.10 23.67 7.93
C ALA A 52 -9.42 22.90 7.75
N ARG A 53 -9.59 22.20 6.64
CA ARG A 53 -10.78 21.39 6.33
C ARG A 53 -10.41 20.20 5.45
N ILE A 54 -10.87 19.02 5.84
CA ILE A 54 -10.74 17.80 5.05
C ILE A 54 -11.89 17.74 4.02
N GLU A 55 -11.54 17.92 2.76
CA GLU A 55 -12.49 17.80 1.66
C GLU A 55 -12.84 16.33 1.41
N GLU A 56 -14.02 16.07 0.81
CA GLU A 56 -14.53 14.72 0.58
C GLU A 56 -13.56 13.84 -0.24
N THR A 57 -12.96 14.39 -1.28
CA THR A 57 -11.96 13.66 -2.11
C THR A 57 -10.74 13.23 -1.30
N PHE A 58 -10.26 14.12 -0.44
CA PHE A 58 -9.13 13.82 0.44
C PHE A 58 -9.51 12.83 1.55
N ARG A 59 -10.74 12.93 2.08
CA ARG A 59 -11.29 11.97 3.05
C ARG A 59 -11.31 10.55 2.48
N ARG A 60 -11.75 10.39 1.22
CA ARG A 60 -11.74 9.10 0.52
C ARG A 60 -10.34 8.53 0.37
N LEU A 61 -9.37 9.38 0.01
CA LEU A 61 -7.96 8.98 -0.05
C LEU A 61 -7.46 8.49 1.31
N LEU A 62 -7.71 9.24 2.40
CA LEU A 62 -7.31 8.84 3.76
C LEU A 62 -7.97 7.54 4.21
N SER A 63 -9.24 7.35 3.89
CA SER A 63 -9.97 6.10 4.15
C SER A 63 -9.33 4.92 3.42
N SER A 64 -8.98 5.09 2.15
CA SER A 64 -8.28 4.07 1.34
C SER A 64 -6.88 3.77 1.90
N ILE A 65 -6.15 4.81 2.31
CA ILE A 65 -4.85 4.65 2.97
C ILE A 65 -5.02 3.85 4.27
N LYS A 66 -5.95 4.23 5.14
CA LYS A 66 -6.17 3.55 6.42
C LYS A 66 -6.61 2.10 6.24
N LYS A 67 -7.45 1.81 5.24
CA LYS A 67 -7.87 0.45 4.88
C LYS A 67 -6.70 -0.40 4.40
N SER A 68 -5.82 0.16 3.56
CA SER A 68 -4.68 -0.54 2.97
C SER A 68 -3.50 -0.66 3.94
N PHE A 69 -3.31 0.34 4.81
CA PHE A 69 -2.22 0.45 5.77
C PHE A 69 -2.75 0.68 7.20
N PRO A 70 -3.41 -0.31 7.81
CA PRO A 70 -4.12 -0.13 9.09
C PRO A 70 -3.22 0.25 10.27
N ILE A 71 -1.93 -0.05 10.19
CA ILE A 71 -0.94 0.31 11.21
C ILE A 71 -0.42 1.75 11.08
N LEU A 72 -0.61 2.37 9.89
CA LEU A 72 -0.21 3.76 9.69
C LEU A 72 -1.03 4.67 10.59
N ARG A 73 -0.35 5.50 11.37
CA ARG A 73 -0.99 6.46 12.26
C ARG A 73 -1.18 7.79 11.56
N ILE A 74 -2.38 8.34 11.65
CA ILE A 74 -2.77 9.60 11.00
C ILE A 74 -3.06 10.66 12.05
N CYS A 75 -2.29 11.75 12.01
CA CYS A 75 -2.46 12.92 12.85
C CYS A 75 -2.87 14.12 12.01
N VAL A 76 -3.87 14.86 12.44
CA VAL A 76 -4.31 16.10 11.78
C VAL A 76 -4.03 17.29 12.68
N ILE A 77 -3.35 18.30 12.12
CA ILE A 77 -3.13 19.59 12.75
C ILE A 77 -4.23 20.53 12.23
N THR A 78 -5.07 21.06 13.14
CA THR A 78 -6.23 21.87 12.78
C THR A 78 -6.61 22.87 13.86
N ASP A 79 -7.06 24.05 13.45
CA ASP A 79 -7.58 25.08 14.36
C ASP A 79 -8.96 24.75 14.93
N SER A 80 -9.66 23.80 14.36
CA SER A 80 -11.04 23.47 14.72
C SER A 80 -11.22 21.97 15.00
N PRO A 81 -10.86 21.49 16.20
CA PRO A 81 -11.03 20.07 16.55
C PRO A 81 -12.50 19.64 16.65
N THR A 82 -13.43 20.61 16.70
CA THR A 82 -14.87 20.37 16.97
C THR A 82 -15.71 20.03 15.74
N GLY A 83 -15.14 20.04 14.53
CA GLY A 83 -15.85 19.78 13.27
C GLY A 83 -15.62 18.42 12.65
N GLN A 84 -15.07 17.44 13.39
CA GLN A 84 -14.82 16.11 12.85
C GLN A 84 -16.08 15.26 12.93
N ASP A 85 -16.61 14.87 11.77
CA ASP A 85 -17.70 13.89 11.67
C ASP A 85 -17.24 12.54 12.25
N ALA A 86 -18.21 11.72 12.68
CA ALA A 86 -17.93 10.36 13.20
C ALA A 86 -17.09 9.51 12.23
N THR A 87 -17.17 9.79 10.92
CA THR A 87 -16.36 9.16 9.87
C THR A 87 -14.88 9.55 9.96
N ASP A 88 -14.59 10.80 10.32
CA ASP A 88 -13.21 11.27 10.50
C ASP A 88 -12.53 10.61 11.71
N GLN A 89 -13.30 10.36 12.79
CA GLN A 89 -12.80 9.68 14.00
C GLN A 89 -12.37 8.23 13.73
N ALA A 90 -12.92 7.56 12.72
CA ALA A 90 -12.51 6.22 12.34
C ALA A 90 -11.21 6.19 11.53
N ILE A 91 -10.82 7.32 10.92
CA ILE A 91 -9.66 7.44 10.03
C ILE A 91 -8.50 8.11 10.75
N ILE A 92 -8.79 9.15 11.55
CA ILE A 92 -7.81 10.01 12.20
C ILE A 92 -7.52 9.49 13.60
N ASP A 93 -6.27 9.18 13.88
CA ASP A 93 -5.84 8.66 15.20
C ASP A 93 -5.64 9.79 16.23
N CYS A 94 -5.31 11.01 15.77
CA CYS A 94 -5.04 12.15 16.65
C CYS A 94 -5.36 13.47 15.94
N SER A 95 -5.88 14.45 16.68
CA SER A 95 -6.04 15.84 16.22
C SER A 95 -5.35 16.77 17.19
N ILE A 96 -4.49 17.63 16.68
CA ILE A 96 -3.65 18.55 17.45
C ILE A 96 -4.00 19.98 17.02
N PRO A 97 -4.18 20.92 17.99
CA PRO A 97 -4.38 22.33 17.68
C PRO A 97 -3.13 22.95 17.06
N THR A 98 -3.30 24.02 16.30
CA THR A 98 -2.19 24.75 15.66
C THR A 98 -1.40 25.62 16.63
N ASP A 99 -1.80 25.75 17.90
CA ASP A 99 -1.06 26.46 18.93
C ASP A 99 0.38 25.92 19.03
N ARG A 100 1.36 26.78 18.77
CA ARG A 100 2.79 26.42 18.67
C ARG A 100 3.34 25.75 19.94
N GLU A 101 2.92 26.19 21.10
CA GLU A 101 3.46 25.65 22.38
C GLU A 101 2.95 24.24 22.62
N LEU A 102 1.68 23.99 22.31
CA LEU A 102 1.05 22.69 22.45
C LEU A 102 1.42 21.73 21.30
N LEU A 103 1.53 22.24 20.08
CA LEU A 103 1.77 21.45 18.87
C LEU A 103 2.99 20.52 19.00
N VAL A 104 4.13 21.08 19.41
CA VAL A 104 5.39 20.30 19.52
C VAL A 104 5.27 19.25 20.60
N ALA A 105 4.67 19.57 21.74
CA ALA A 105 4.52 18.63 22.87
C ALA A 105 3.56 17.47 22.52
N GLU A 106 2.41 17.79 21.96
CA GLU A 106 1.41 16.79 21.58
C GLU A 106 1.86 15.92 20.41
N LEU A 107 2.52 16.51 19.41
CA LEU A 107 3.09 15.75 18.30
C LEU A 107 4.18 14.78 18.77
N LYS A 108 5.03 15.20 19.71
CA LYS A 108 6.02 14.33 20.33
C LYS A 108 5.37 13.18 21.11
N SER A 109 4.30 13.47 21.85
CA SER A 109 3.51 12.46 22.57
C SER A 109 2.89 11.46 21.59
N PHE A 110 2.25 11.95 20.52
CA PHE A 110 1.68 11.12 19.45
C PHE A 110 2.73 10.19 18.84
N LEU A 111 3.87 10.71 18.39
CA LEU A 111 4.93 9.92 17.77
C LEU A 111 5.50 8.89 18.73
N SER A 112 5.65 9.23 20.02
CA SER A 112 6.13 8.29 21.04
C SER A 112 5.13 7.16 21.36
N SER A 113 3.85 7.34 21.05
CA SER A 113 2.81 6.34 21.23
C SER A 113 2.75 5.29 20.11
N ILE A 114 3.50 5.49 19.02
CA ILE A 114 3.47 4.58 17.88
C ILE A 114 4.28 3.33 18.20
N ASP A 115 3.58 2.19 18.25
CA ASP A 115 4.23 0.89 18.38
C ASP A 115 4.78 0.43 17.03
N VAL A 116 6.09 0.39 16.92
CA VAL A 116 6.81 0.08 15.68
C VAL A 116 7.08 -1.43 15.53
N THR A 117 6.61 -2.25 16.45
CA THR A 117 6.93 -3.68 16.51
C THR A 117 6.18 -4.55 15.50
N ASP A 118 5.08 -4.08 14.90
CA ASP A 118 4.36 -4.86 13.88
C ASP A 118 5.12 -4.85 12.54
N ARG A 119 5.93 -5.88 12.34
CA ARG A 119 6.88 -6.05 11.21
C ARG A 119 6.25 -6.69 9.98
N ARG A 120 5.11 -6.27 9.52
CA ARG A 120 4.62 -6.74 8.23
C ARG A 120 5.27 -5.95 7.11
N ASP A 121 6.34 -6.50 6.56
CA ASP A 121 7.13 -5.87 5.49
C ASP A 121 6.42 -5.77 4.14
N HIS A 122 5.20 -6.35 4.00
CA HIS A 122 4.52 -6.42 2.70
C HIS A 122 3.05 -6.04 2.80
N THR A 123 2.70 -4.98 2.11
CA THR A 123 1.30 -4.61 1.88
C THR A 123 0.67 -5.64 0.95
N ARG A 124 -0.45 -6.21 1.36
CA ARG A 124 -1.21 -7.15 0.54
C ARG A 124 -2.34 -6.40 -0.12
N PHE A 125 -2.45 -6.54 -1.43
CA PHE A 125 -3.48 -5.90 -2.24
C PHE A 125 -4.44 -6.91 -2.80
N ASP A 126 -5.72 -6.56 -2.78
CA ASP A 126 -6.76 -7.28 -3.50
C ASP A 126 -6.73 -6.78 -4.96
N TRP A 127 -6.17 -7.59 -5.84
CA TRP A 127 -5.98 -7.21 -7.25
C TRP A 127 -6.71 -8.13 -8.20
N PRO A 128 -7.37 -7.61 -9.20
CA PRO A 128 -7.72 -8.39 -10.36
C PRO A 128 -6.69 -8.20 -11.48
N LEU A 129 -5.45 -8.61 -11.31
CA LEU A 129 -4.53 -8.84 -12.42
C LEU A 129 -4.73 -10.25 -12.93
N GLN A 130 -4.48 -10.44 -14.23
CA GLN A 130 -4.44 -11.78 -14.81
C GLN A 130 -2.99 -12.22 -15.00
N GLY A 131 -2.73 -13.46 -14.59
CA GLY A 131 -1.47 -14.15 -14.80
C GLY A 131 -1.69 -15.45 -15.56
N SER A 132 -0.79 -15.78 -16.49
CA SER A 132 -0.78 -17.08 -17.17
C SER A 132 0.32 -17.93 -16.58
N LEU A 133 -0.03 -19.16 -16.16
CA LEU A 133 0.90 -20.12 -15.56
C LEU A 133 1.06 -21.33 -16.47
N SER A 134 2.29 -21.82 -16.59
CA SER A 134 2.61 -23.09 -17.28
C SER A 134 3.57 -23.92 -16.45
N THR A 135 3.28 -25.21 -16.29
CA THR A 135 4.17 -26.20 -15.65
C THR A 135 5.00 -26.99 -16.64
N ASP A 136 4.65 -26.99 -17.91
CA ASP A 136 5.30 -27.74 -18.99
C ASP A 136 5.96 -26.85 -20.07
N GLY A 137 5.79 -25.53 -19.95
CA GLY A 137 6.25 -24.55 -20.94
C GLY A 137 5.45 -24.50 -22.23
N LYS A 138 4.44 -25.37 -22.40
CA LYS A 138 3.63 -25.51 -23.63
C LYS A 138 2.19 -25.08 -23.40
N SER A 139 1.59 -25.57 -22.33
CA SER A 139 0.19 -25.31 -21.97
C SER A 139 0.13 -24.16 -20.97
N TRP A 140 -0.65 -23.13 -21.29
CA TRP A 140 -0.80 -21.93 -20.45
C TRP A 140 -2.22 -21.85 -19.93
N GLN A 141 -2.38 -21.73 -18.62
CA GLN A 141 -3.65 -21.50 -17.97
C GLN A 141 -3.68 -20.11 -17.36
N THR A 142 -4.78 -19.38 -17.58
CA THR A 142 -4.97 -18.03 -17.05
C THR A 142 -5.67 -18.10 -15.70
N TYR A 143 -5.17 -17.29 -14.77
CA TYR A 143 -5.68 -17.18 -13.40
C TYR A 143 -5.84 -15.71 -13.04
N ASN A 144 -6.77 -15.42 -12.13
CA ASN A 144 -6.81 -14.14 -11.46
C ASN A 144 -5.69 -14.09 -10.42
N LEU A 145 -4.87 -13.03 -10.48
CA LEU A 145 -3.78 -12.81 -9.56
C LEU A 145 -4.26 -11.86 -8.47
N TRP A 146 -4.40 -12.37 -7.25
CA TRP A 146 -4.94 -11.63 -6.10
C TRP A 146 -3.89 -10.95 -5.24
N ALA A 147 -2.68 -11.44 -5.26
CA ALA A 147 -1.58 -10.79 -4.55
C ALA A 147 -0.28 -10.96 -5.32
N LEU A 148 0.53 -9.92 -5.32
CA LEU A 148 1.87 -9.88 -5.91
C LEU A 148 2.82 -9.24 -4.90
N SER A 149 4.00 -9.83 -4.72
CA SER A 149 5.09 -9.28 -3.92
C SER A 149 6.42 -9.55 -4.61
N ALA A 150 7.51 -9.02 -4.05
CA ALA A 150 8.84 -9.32 -4.54
C ALA A 150 9.21 -10.82 -4.45
N ASP A 151 8.57 -11.59 -3.53
CA ASP A 151 8.90 -12.99 -3.28
C ASP A 151 7.94 -13.97 -3.95
N GLY A 152 6.76 -13.52 -4.41
CA GLY A 152 5.77 -14.42 -4.97
C GLY A 152 4.43 -13.80 -5.32
N ALA A 153 3.50 -14.67 -5.68
CA ALA A 153 2.14 -14.30 -6.07
C ALA A 153 1.11 -15.25 -5.47
N PHE A 154 -0.16 -14.80 -5.38
CA PHE A 154 -1.29 -15.65 -5.05
C PHE A 154 -2.27 -15.67 -6.22
N LEU A 155 -2.60 -16.87 -6.71
CA LEU A 155 -3.50 -17.10 -7.84
C LEU A 155 -4.80 -17.73 -7.35
N GLU A 156 -5.93 -17.17 -7.82
CA GLU A 156 -7.25 -17.74 -7.58
C GLU A 156 -7.45 -19.00 -8.43
N SER A 157 -7.87 -20.09 -7.79
CA SER A 157 -8.23 -21.32 -8.48
C SER A 157 -9.33 -22.04 -7.69
N PRO A 158 -10.57 -21.98 -8.15
CA PRO A 158 -11.68 -22.65 -7.44
C PRO A 158 -11.60 -24.18 -7.52
N THR A 159 -11.05 -24.74 -8.59
CA THR A 159 -11.08 -26.19 -8.84
C THR A 159 -9.70 -26.83 -8.78
N ASP A 160 -8.80 -26.48 -9.68
CA ASP A 160 -7.54 -27.20 -9.88
C ASP A 160 -6.33 -26.30 -9.63
N ALA A 161 -5.50 -26.69 -8.69
CA ALA A 161 -4.17 -26.11 -8.49
C ALA A 161 -3.11 -27.10 -8.99
N PRO A 162 -2.01 -26.62 -9.58
CA PRO A 162 -0.87 -27.49 -9.88
C PRO A 162 -0.35 -28.17 -8.60
N THR A 163 0.36 -29.28 -8.77
CA THR A 163 0.92 -30.04 -7.65
C THR A 163 1.89 -29.18 -6.84
N ARG A 164 1.77 -29.23 -5.51
CA ARG A 164 2.73 -28.57 -4.60
C ARG A 164 4.17 -28.99 -4.92
N GLY A 165 5.08 -28.02 -4.91
CA GLY A 165 6.50 -28.24 -5.20
C GLY A 165 6.81 -28.32 -6.70
N SER A 166 5.80 -28.29 -7.58
CA SER A 166 6.05 -28.25 -9.02
C SER A 166 6.66 -26.91 -9.43
N ARG A 167 7.58 -26.97 -10.39
CA ARG A 167 8.11 -25.76 -11.03
C ARG A 167 7.14 -25.28 -12.10
N ALA A 168 7.01 -23.99 -12.19
CA ALA A 168 6.14 -23.35 -13.17
C ALA A 168 6.75 -22.05 -13.66
N THR A 169 6.27 -21.55 -14.80
CA THR A 169 6.58 -20.21 -15.30
C THR A 169 5.33 -19.37 -15.22
N LEU A 170 5.43 -18.23 -14.55
CA LEU A 170 4.36 -17.23 -14.47
C LEU A 170 4.63 -16.12 -15.48
N LYS A 171 3.61 -15.73 -16.23
CA LYS A 171 3.58 -14.54 -17.08
C LYS A 171 2.52 -13.59 -16.55
N VAL A 172 2.89 -12.34 -16.31
CA VAL A 172 1.96 -11.26 -15.96
C VAL A 172 2.19 -10.12 -16.94
N SER A 173 1.11 -9.64 -17.56
CA SER A 173 1.15 -8.45 -18.42
C SER A 173 0.58 -7.27 -17.66
N PHE A 174 1.30 -6.15 -17.67
CA PHE A 174 0.88 -4.92 -17.04
C PHE A 174 1.23 -3.73 -17.94
N GLN A 175 0.21 -3.01 -18.41
CA GLN A 175 0.39 -1.94 -19.39
C GLN A 175 1.22 -2.44 -20.59
N ASN A 176 2.32 -1.78 -20.91
CA ASN A 176 3.23 -2.15 -22.01
C ASN A 176 4.38 -3.07 -21.55
N SER A 177 4.32 -3.59 -20.33
CA SER A 177 5.39 -4.40 -19.75
C SER A 177 4.91 -5.83 -19.47
N ARG A 178 5.83 -6.79 -19.59
CA ARG A 178 5.57 -8.21 -19.35
C ARG A 178 6.57 -8.78 -18.37
N LEU A 179 6.06 -9.28 -17.25
CA LEU A 179 6.85 -10.09 -16.32
C LEU A 179 6.81 -11.54 -16.76
N VAL A 180 7.96 -12.19 -16.84
CA VAL A 180 8.09 -13.64 -16.98
C VAL A 180 9.05 -14.13 -15.92
N THR A 181 8.60 -15.04 -15.05
CA THR A 181 9.43 -15.51 -13.94
C THR A 181 9.22 -16.99 -13.65
N GLU A 182 10.30 -17.67 -13.22
CA GLU A 182 10.21 -19.04 -12.70
C GLU A 182 9.71 -19.02 -11.27
N CYS A 183 8.85 -19.95 -10.95
CA CYS A 183 8.25 -20.07 -9.63
C CYS A 183 8.05 -21.52 -9.21
N GLU A 184 7.88 -21.71 -7.92
CA GLU A 184 7.50 -22.98 -7.29
C GLU A 184 6.07 -22.84 -6.74
N VAL A 185 5.25 -23.83 -7.00
CA VAL A 185 3.88 -23.92 -6.46
C VAL A 185 3.96 -24.28 -4.98
N LEU A 186 3.40 -23.43 -4.14
CA LEU A 186 3.25 -23.66 -2.72
C LEU A 186 1.89 -24.33 -2.40
N ASP A 187 1.46 -24.25 -1.13
CA ASP A 187 0.23 -24.86 -0.70
C ASP A 187 -1.02 -24.22 -1.32
N ARG A 188 -2.00 -25.07 -1.64
CA ARG A 188 -3.36 -24.64 -1.86
C ARG A 188 -3.96 -24.13 -0.56
N ARG A 189 -4.68 -23.02 -0.62
CA ARG A 189 -5.36 -22.42 0.52
C ARG A 189 -6.87 -22.39 0.29
N PRO A 190 -7.66 -22.77 1.30
CA PRO A 190 -9.10 -22.57 1.27
C PRO A 190 -9.42 -21.06 1.27
N PRO A 191 -10.65 -20.67 0.95
CA PRO A 191 -11.07 -19.28 1.00
C PRO A 191 -10.94 -18.75 2.44
N SER A 192 -10.55 -17.47 2.55
CA SER A 192 -10.48 -16.74 3.81
C SER A 192 -11.19 -15.41 3.66
N PHE A 193 -11.33 -14.66 4.75
CA PHE A 193 -11.94 -13.32 4.72
C PHE A 193 -11.28 -12.37 3.68
N ARG A 194 -10.00 -12.60 3.34
CA ARG A 194 -9.22 -11.71 2.45
C ARG A 194 -8.80 -12.32 1.12
N LEU A 195 -8.86 -13.64 0.99
CA LEU A 195 -8.37 -14.31 -0.22
C LEU A 195 -9.37 -15.39 -0.64
N PRO A 196 -9.66 -15.54 -1.94
CA PRO A 196 -10.45 -16.65 -2.48
C PRO A 196 -9.71 -17.99 -2.33
N THR A 197 -10.36 -19.07 -2.73
CA THR A 197 -9.68 -20.36 -2.90
C THR A 197 -8.59 -20.22 -3.97
N GLY A 198 -7.39 -20.68 -3.66
CA GLY A 198 -6.29 -20.55 -4.61
C GLY A 198 -5.00 -21.16 -4.11
N PHE A 199 -3.89 -20.80 -4.73
CA PHE A 199 -2.58 -21.29 -4.36
C PHE A 199 -1.53 -20.17 -4.44
N ALA A 200 -0.49 -20.29 -3.61
CA ALA A 200 0.63 -19.35 -3.60
C ALA A 200 1.74 -19.86 -4.52
N LEU A 201 2.44 -18.92 -5.12
CA LEU A 201 3.68 -19.12 -5.86
C LEU A 201 4.82 -18.43 -5.14
N ARG A 202 5.98 -19.07 -5.07
CA ARG A 202 7.23 -18.46 -4.64
C ARG A 202 8.11 -18.28 -5.88
N PHE A 203 8.62 -17.08 -6.11
CA PHE A 203 9.56 -16.83 -7.20
C PHE A 203 10.91 -17.49 -6.88
N THR A 204 11.47 -18.23 -7.84
CA THR A 204 12.73 -18.95 -7.67
C THR A 204 13.88 -18.27 -8.38
N ARG A 205 13.57 -17.49 -9.42
CA ARG A 205 14.52 -16.68 -10.15
C ARG A 205 13.87 -15.38 -10.59
N LEU A 206 14.36 -14.28 -10.03
CA LEU A 206 14.02 -12.92 -10.48
C LEU A 206 15.29 -12.24 -10.96
N SER A 207 15.28 -11.73 -12.20
CA SER A 207 16.28 -10.77 -12.62
C SER A 207 16.06 -9.42 -11.96
N GLU A 208 17.07 -8.58 -11.91
CA GLU A 208 16.93 -7.20 -11.40
C GLU A 208 15.84 -6.42 -12.15
N ASP A 209 15.77 -6.60 -13.48
CA ASP A 209 14.72 -6.00 -14.31
C ASP A 209 13.32 -6.49 -13.90
N SER A 210 13.18 -7.78 -13.59
CA SER A 210 11.90 -8.36 -13.14
C SER A 210 11.50 -7.84 -11.75
N MET A 211 12.45 -7.68 -10.84
CA MET A 211 12.19 -7.07 -9.54
C MET A 211 11.75 -5.61 -9.69
N GLY A 212 12.46 -4.83 -10.49
CA GLY A 212 12.10 -3.45 -10.76
C GLY A 212 10.72 -3.32 -11.43
N LEU A 213 10.35 -4.27 -12.30
CA LEU A 213 9.03 -4.31 -12.92
C LEU A 213 7.93 -4.66 -11.91
N ILE A 214 8.15 -5.66 -11.04
CA ILE A 214 7.21 -6.01 -9.97
C ILE A 214 6.97 -4.80 -9.07
N ASP A 215 8.03 -4.12 -8.65
CA ASP A 215 7.91 -2.93 -7.82
C ASP A 215 7.10 -1.83 -8.49
N ARG A 216 7.35 -1.58 -9.79
CA ARG A 216 6.59 -0.60 -10.56
C ARG A 216 5.11 -1.00 -10.66
N ILE A 217 4.83 -2.26 -10.99
CA ILE A 217 3.45 -2.78 -11.03
C ILE A 217 2.77 -2.54 -9.70
N ILE A 218 3.42 -2.91 -8.60
CA ILE A 218 2.88 -2.71 -7.25
C ILE A 218 2.64 -1.22 -6.98
N GLN A 219 3.61 -0.37 -7.19
CA GLN A 219 3.53 1.05 -6.91
C GLN A 219 2.45 1.75 -7.75
N ASP A 220 2.46 1.57 -9.07
CA ASP A 220 1.54 2.30 -9.96
C ASP A 220 0.08 1.92 -9.69
N THR A 221 -0.19 0.64 -9.47
CA THR A 221 -1.57 0.22 -9.21
C THR A 221 -2.04 0.59 -7.82
N LEU A 222 -1.15 0.59 -6.84
CA LEU A 222 -1.47 1.07 -5.51
C LEU A 222 -1.81 2.54 -5.48
N VAL A 223 -0.98 3.34 -6.11
CA VAL A 223 -1.24 4.76 -6.25
C VAL A 223 -2.60 4.98 -6.90
N GLN A 224 -2.88 4.26 -8.00
CA GLN A 224 -4.18 4.34 -8.67
C GLN A 224 -5.34 3.91 -7.75
N THR A 225 -5.21 2.78 -7.05
CA THR A 225 -6.24 2.28 -6.12
C THR A 225 -6.48 3.26 -4.95
N LEU A 226 -5.44 3.92 -4.46
CA LEU A 226 -5.58 4.92 -3.40
C LEU A 226 -6.29 6.19 -3.90
N LEU A 227 -5.97 6.64 -5.12
CA LEU A 227 -6.54 7.85 -5.70
C LEU A 227 -7.97 7.66 -6.19
N GLU A 228 -8.29 6.46 -6.68
CA GLU A 228 -9.57 6.11 -7.29
C GLU A 228 -10.14 4.83 -6.68
N PRO A 229 -10.53 4.84 -5.38
CA PRO A 229 -10.95 3.64 -4.66
C PRO A 229 -12.19 2.96 -5.24
N ASP A 230 -13.02 3.69 -5.98
CA ASP A 230 -14.23 3.18 -6.61
C ASP A 230 -14.01 2.73 -8.07
N SER A 231 -12.84 3.04 -8.66
CA SER A 231 -12.48 2.55 -9.99
C SER A 231 -11.93 1.13 -9.87
N LYS A 232 -12.60 0.19 -10.54
CA LYS A 232 -11.94 -1.08 -10.81
C LYS A 232 -10.80 -0.76 -11.78
N PRO A 233 -9.54 -1.12 -11.48
CA PRO A 233 -8.47 -0.91 -12.43
C PRO A 233 -8.86 -1.59 -13.75
N GLU A 234 -9.00 -0.81 -14.81
CA GLU A 234 -9.24 -1.34 -16.15
C GLU A 234 -8.02 -2.19 -16.53
N ILE A 235 -8.24 -3.49 -16.60
CA ILE A 235 -7.23 -4.42 -17.10
C ILE A 235 -7.23 -4.23 -18.61
N PRO A 236 -6.14 -3.77 -19.25
CA PRO A 236 -6.07 -3.78 -20.70
C PRO A 236 -6.16 -5.22 -21.18
N ILE A 237 -7.28 -5.55 -21.80
CA ILE A 237 -7.47 -6.81 -22.52
C ILE A 237 -6.54 -6.72 -23.73
N LEU A 238 -5.41 -7.39 -23.65
CA LEU A 238 -4.55 -7.58 -24.82
C LEU A 238 -5.19 -8.66 -25.68
N GLY A 239 -5.74 -8.21 -26.83
CA GLY A 239 -6.16 -9.10 -27.90
C GLY A 239 -5.00 -9.88 -28.54
#